data_c73723541713637956c761065a188411
#
_entry.id   c73723541713637956c761065a188411
#
_cell.length_a   1.000
_cell.length_b   1.000
_cell.length_c   1.000
_cell.angle_alpha   90.00
_cell.angle_beta   90.00
_cell.angle_gamma   90.00
#
_symmetry.space_group_name_H-M   'P 1'
#
loop_
_entity.id
_entity.type
_entity.pdbx_description
1 polymer ?
#
loop_
_entity_poly.entity_id
_entity_poly.type
_entity_poly.pdbx_seq_one_letter_code
_entity_poly.pdbx_strand_id
1 'polypeptide(L)'
;MSVQTLLEVDGLSKRFGGVTAVSDATFSVRSGTITGLIGPNGSGKTTVFNLITGYLKADAGSVRFGGERVRRPNPRRLYRSGLSRTFQQARVFPEMTLVENLVVAVARPAWALGRRGVSGADASRAGELLERFGLGSRAHHRAGELSFGQRKLLEFATVLMGRPRLVLLDEPASGVNPLMIEQMERHIRDVYAEGVTFLVVEHDMNLVMRLCDPIVVLDHGAKIAEGHPVEVRADPAVLDAYLGG
;
A
#
# COMPACT_ATOMS: atom_id res chain seq x y z
N MET A 1 4.81 -4.96 -25.89
CA MET A 1 5.57 -4.19 -24.89
C MET A 1 5.96 -5.16 -23.79
N SER A 2 7.25 -5.30 -23.45
CA SER A 2 7.69 -6.15 -22.34
C SER A 2 7.13 -5.55 -21.02
N VAL A 3 6.33 -6.32 -20.31
CA VAL A 3 5.79 -5.89 -19.00
C VAL A 3 6.96 -5.80 -18.02
N GLN A 4 7.31 -4.58 -17.61
CA GLN A 4 8.44 -4.32 -16.73
C GLN A 4 8.09 -4.71 -15.29
N THR A 5 8.92 -5.52 -14.64
CA THR A 5 8.81 -5.78 -13.20
C THR A 5 9.18 -4.51 -12.42
N LEU A 6 8.26 -4.04 -11.57
CA LEU A 6 8.45 -2.82 -10.77
C LEU A 6 8.97 -3.12 -9.36
N LEU A 7 8.48 -4.22 -8.75
CA LEU A 7 8.93 -4.70 -7.45
C LEU A 7 9.30 -6.18 -7.58
N GLU A 8 10.47 -6.56 -7.06
CA GLU A 8 10.93 -7.94 -6.95
C GLU A 8 11.22 -8.24 -5.49
N VAL A 9 10.66 -9.32 -5.01
CA VAL A 9 10.91 -9.92 -3.69
C VAL A 9 11.52 -11.30 -3.95
N ASP A 10 12.74 -11.52 -3.46
CA ASP A 10 13.53 -12.73 -3.77
C ASP A 10 14.10 -13.33 -2.48
N GLY A 11 13.64 -14.53 -2.13
CA GLY A 11 14.10 -15.31 -0.98
C GLY A 11 13.91 -14.61 0.38
N LEU A 12 12.90 -13.73 0.50
CA LEU A 12 12.75 -12.85 1.65
C LEU A 12 12.40 -13.62 2.90
N SER A 13 13.22 -13.48 3.96
CA SER A 13 13.01 -14.20 5.22
C SER A 13 13.16 -13.28 6.43
N LYS A 14 12.34 -13.53 7.47
CA LYS A 14 12.35 -12.79 8.72
C LYS A 14 11.94 -13.66 9.90
N ARG A 15 12.75 -13.61 10.96
CA ARG A 15 12.45 -14.25 12.25
C ARG A 15 12.35 -13.20 13.36
N PHE A 16 11.50 -13.47 14.30
CA PHE A 16 11.40 -12.73 15.56
C PHE A 16 11.54 -13.70 16.73
N GLY A 17 12.70 -13.67 17.39
CA GLY A 17 13.00 -14.69 18.41
C GLY A 17 12.92 -16.12 17.83
N GLY A 18 12.05 -16.95 18.39
CA GLY A 18 11.82 -18.33 17.94
C GLY A 18 10.84 -18.47 16.76
N VAL A 19 10.12 -17.40 16.38
CA VAL A 19 9.04 -17.44 15.36
C VAL A 19 9.55 -16.99 14.01
N THR A 20 9.37 -17.82 12.97
CA THR A 20 9.61 -17.44 11.58
C THR A 20 8.35 -16.77 11.03
N ALA A 21 8.41 -15.45 10.80
CA ALA A 21 7.28 -14.68 10.32
C ALA A 21 7.20 -14.61 8.77
N VAL A 22 8.36 -14.76 8.10
CA VAL A 22 8.47 -14.86 6.63
C VAL A 22 9.56 -15.86 6.33
N SER A 23 9.30 -16.80 5.42
CA SER A 23 10.18 -17.90 5.04
C SER A 23 10.27 -17.99 3.53
N ASP A 24 11.41 -17.58 2.98
CA ASP A 24 11.75 -17.71 1.55
C ASP A 24 10.67 -17.14 0.58
N ALA A 25 10.02 -16.06 0.97
CA ALA A 25 8.97 -15.46 0.16
C ALA A 25 9.56 -14.86 -1.13
N THR A 26 9.07 -15.35 -2.28
CA THR A 26 9.52 -14.92 -3.61
C THR A 26 8.33 -14.63 -4.51
N PHE A 27 8.20 -13.36 -4.96
CA PHE A 27 7.16 -12.91 -5.90
C PHE A 27 7.55 -11.59 -6.55
N SER A 28 6.81 -11.18 -7.56
CA SER A 28 7.03 -9.91 -8.24
C SER A 28 5.75 -9.13 -8.48
N VAL A 29 5.86 -7.79 -8.53
CA VAL A 29 4.77 -6.89 -8.95
C VAL A 29 5.16 -6.27 -10.27
N ARG A 30 4.33 -6.47 -11.29
CA ARG A 30 4.53 -5.90 -12.62
C ARG A 30 3.99 -4.47 -12.65
N SER A 31 4.63 -3.61 -13.43
CA SER A 31 4.13 -2.26 -13.67
C SER A 31 2.77 -2.32 -14.34
N GLY A 32 1.83 -1.48 -13.90
CA GLY A 32 0.47 -1.45 -14.44
C GLY A 32 -0.36 -2.69 -14.05
N THR A 33 -0.21 -3.20 -12.83
CA THR A 33 -1.08 -4.24 -12.25
C THR A 33 -1.61 -3.80 -10.89
N ILE A 34 -2.72 -4.37 -10.47
CA ILE A 34 -3.19 -4.37 -9.08
C ILE A 34 -2.95 -5.78 -8.55
N THR A 35 -1.84 -5.99 -7.88
CA THR A 35 -1.46 -7.30 -7.33
C THR A 35 -2.04 -7.45 -5.92
N GLY A 36 -2.73 -8.57 -5.64
CA GLY A 36 -3.19 -8.91 -4.30
C GLY A 36 -2.13 -9.70 -3.53
N LEU A 37 -1.96 -9.44 -2.24
CA LEU A 37 -1.19 -10.26 -1.32
C LEU A 37 -2.11 -10.70 -0.19
N ILE A 38 -2.55 -11.96 -0.23
CA ILE A 38 -3.54 -12.51 0.68
C ILE A 38 -2.99 -13.67 1.50
N GLY A 39 -3.78 -14.17 2.42
CA GLY A 39 -3.46 -15.31 3.28
C GLY A 39 -4.16 -15.18 4.64
N PRO A 40 -4.20 -16.24 5.44
CA PRO A 40 -4.81 -16.22 6.77
C PRO A 40 -4.13 -15.23 7.73
N ASN A 41 -4.75 -15.00 8.88
CA ASN A 41 -4.14 -14.17 9.92
C ASN A 41 -2.82 -14.81 10.40
N GLY A 42 -1.79 -14.00 10.56
CA GLY A 42 -0.46 -14.51 10.94
C GLY A 42 0.38 -15.07 9.79
N SER A 43 -0.12 -15.10 8.55
CA SER A 43 0.65 -15.61 7.39
C SER A 43 1.85 -14.75 6.95
N GLY A 44 2.11 -13.61 7.61
CA GLY A 44 3.30 -12.79 7.36
C GLY A 44 3.12 -11.58 6.45
N LYS A 45 1.92 -11.29 5.93
CA LYS A 45 1.62 -10.18 4.99
C LYS A 45 2.14 -8.82 5.47
N THR A 46 1.77 -8.41 6.67
CA THR A 46 2.22 -7.15 7.27
C THR A 46 3.75 -7.13 7.47
N THR A 47 4.35 -8.28 7.79
CA THR A 47 5.81 -8.39 7.89
C THR A 47 6.47 -8.21 6.54
N VAL A 48 5.95 -8.82 5.48
CA VAL A 48 6.42 -8.63 4.09
C VAL A 48 6.31 -7.15 3.69
N PHE A 49 5.19 -6.48 3.96
CA PHE A 49 5.04 -5.04 3.71
C PHE A 49 6.09 -4.21 4.45
N ASN A 50 6.36 -4.52 5.71
CA ASN A 50 7.37 -3.81 6.51
C ASN A 50 8.79 -4.05 5.98
N LEU A 51 9.09 -5.24 5.46
CA LEU A 51 10.37 -5.56 4.81
C LEU A 51 10.53 -4.82 3.48
N ILE A 52 9.51 -4.82 2.61
CA ILE A 52 9.51 -4.12 1.33
C ILE A 52 9.70 -2.61 1.53
N THR A 53 8.97 -2.03 2.47
CA THR A 53 8.99 -0.59 2.75
C THR A 53 10.15 -0.12 3.61
N GLY A 54 10.97 -1.06 4.07
CA GLY A 54 12.17 -0.75 4.84
C GLY A 54 11.92 -0.36 6.29
N TYR A 55 10.75 -0.63 6.84
CA TYR A 55 10.49 -0.52 8.29
C TYR A 55 11.11 -1.66 9.08
N LEU A 56 11.33 -2.81 8.44
CA LEU A 56 12.05 -3.94 8.99
C LEU A 56 13.23 -4.31 8.08
N LYS A 57 14.29 -4.82 8.68
CA LYS A 57 15.42 -5.41 7.97
C LYS A 57 15.18 -6.91 7.81
N ALA A 58 15.34 -7.41 6.58
CA ALA A 58 15.33 -8.84 6.30
C ALA A 58 16.53 -9.54 6.92
N ASP A 59 16.35 -10.79 7.31
CA ASP A 59 17.44 -11.66 7.77
C ASP A 59 18.10 -12.36 6.59
N ALA A 60 17.32 -12.69 5.52
CA ALA A 60 17.82 -13.22 4.25
C ALA A 60 16.99 -12.68 3.08
N GLY A 61 17.49 -12.89 1.86
CA GLY A 61 16.84 -12.48 0.64
C GLY A 61 17.08 -11.02 0.24
N SER A 62 16.29 -10.55 -0.70
CA SER A 62 16.42 -9.19 -1.20
C SER A 62 15.11 -8.63 -1.74
N VAL A 63 15.03 -7.29 -1.73
CA VAL A 63 13.97 -6.51 -2.39
C VAL A 63 14.61 -5.61 -3.42
N ARG A 64 14.02 -5.55 -4.63
CA ARG A 64 14.36 -4.57 -5.67
C ARG A 64 13.14 -3.76 -6.02
N PHE A 65 13.31 -2.46 -6.20
CA PHE A 65 12.26 -1.55 -6.65
C PHE A 65 12.77 -0.71 -7.83
N GLY A 66 12.07 -0.77 -8.95
CA GLY A 66 12.49 -0.10 -10.19
C GLY A 66 13.86 -0.56 -10.69
N GLY A 67 14.23 -1.83 -10.47
CA GLY A 67 15.53 -2.42 -10.81
C GLY A 67 16.63 -2.18 -9.77
N GLU A 68 16.46 -1.26 -8.81
CA GLU A 68 17.44 -0.98 -7.77
C GLU A 68 17.24 -1.85 -6.53
N ARG A 69 18.32 -2.46 -6.02
CA ARG A 69 18.28 -3.22 -4.77
C ARG A 69 18.07 -2.30 -3.56
N VAL A 70 17.05 -2.58 -2.75
CA VAL A 70 16.79 -1.90 -1.48
C VAL A 70 17.73 -2.44 -0.41
N ARG A 71 18.96 -1.90 -0.36
CA ARG A 71 20.05 -2.42 0.51
C ARG A 71 19.87 -2.09 1.99
N ARG A 72 19.25 -0.97 2.30
CA ARG A 72 18.99 -0.51 3.67
C ARG A 72 17.57 -0.02 3.77
N PRO A 73 16.85 -0.41 4.83
CA PRO A 73 15.56 0.14 5.14
C PRO A 73 15.65 1.67 5.18
N ASN A 74 15.03 2.34 4.22
CA ASN A 74 14.96 3.81 4.18
C ASN A 74 13.64 4.22 3.50
N PRO A 75 12.54 4.32 4.29
CA PRO A 75 11.22 4.68 3.78
C PRO A 75 11.23 6.00 2.99
N ARG A 76 12.04 6.98 3.43
CA ARG A 76 12.15 8.28 2.74
C ARG A 76 12.78 8.16 1.36
N ARG A 77 13.79 7.27 1.18
CA ARG A 77 14.40 7.02 -0.12
C ARG A 77 13.39 6.32 -1.04
N LEU A 78 12.69 5.31 -0.54
CA LEU A 78 11.66 4.58 -1.29
C LEU A 78 10.52 5.51 -1.73
N TYR A 79 10.03 6.38 -0.83
CA TYR A 79 9.05 7.39 -1.17
C TYR A 79 9.53 8.29 -2.32
N ARG A 80 10.78 8.79 -2.26
CA ARG A 80 11.36 9.59 -3.34
C ARG A 80 11.55 8.84 -4.65
N SER A 81 11.72 7.52 -4.60
CA SER A 81 11.79 6.65 -5.79
C SER A 81 10.41 6.31 -6.35
N GLY A 82 9.31 6.75 -5.69
CA GLY A 82 7.95 6.53 -6.13
C GLY A 82 7.26 5.31 -5.51
N LEU A 83 7.71 4.80 -4.36
CA LEU A 83 7.01 3.79 -3.58
C LEU A 83 6.35 4.45 -2.38
N SER A 84 5.02 4.44 -2.32
CA SER A 84 4.22 4.94 -1.19
C SER A 84 3.44 3.81 -0.53
N ARG A 85 3.05 4.00 0.73
CA ARG A 85 2.29 3.01 1.50
C ARG A 85 1.23 3.70 2.37
N THR A 86 0.05 3.09 2.47
CA THR A 86 -0.89 3.33 3.57
C THR A 86 -0.59 2.42 4.76
N PHE A 87 -1.25 2.68 5.88
CA PHE A 87 -1.13 1.85 7.08
C PHE A 87 -2.51 1.32 7.47
N GLN A 88 -2.55 0.18 8.15
CA GLN A 88 -3.79 -0.43 8.62
C GLN A 88 -4.64 0.56 9.47
N GLN A 89 -3.98 1.32 10.34
CA GLN A 89 -4.61 2.48 10.99
C GLN A 89 -4.20 3.76 10.26
N ALA A 90 -5.18 4.52 9.78
CA ALA A 90 -4.95 5.76 9.05
C ALA A 90 -4.05 6.73 9.85
N ARG A 91 -2.90 7.05 9.28
CA ARG A 91 -1.93 7.97 9.88
C ARG A 91 -2.19 9.39 9.41
N VAL A 92 -3.07 10.09 10.11
CA VAL A 92 -3.37 11.50 9.89
C VAL A 92 -2.95 12.34 11.10
N PHE A 93 -2.65 13.59 10.88
CA PHE A 93 -2.39 14.57 11.95
C PHE A 93 -3.72 15.22 12.33
N PRO A 94 -4.36 14.84 13.46
CA PRO A 94 -5.74 15.22 13.75
C PRO A 94 -5.91 16.73 13.96
N GLU A 95 -4.89 17.42 14.45
CA GLU A 95 -4.93 18.86 14.70
C GLU A 95 -4.66 19.74 13.46
N MET A 96 -4.16 19.12 12.37
CA MET A 96 -3.93 19.79 11.10
C MET A 96 -5.17 19.77 10.24
N THR A 97 -5.31 20.75 9.36
CA THR A 97 -6.31 20.74 8.29
C THR A 97 -6.05 19.62 7.28
N LEU A 98 -7.05 19.31 6.45
CA LEU A 98 -6.88 18.28 5.41
C LEU A 98 -5.78 18.68 4.41
N VAL A 99 -5.75 19.95 3.99
CA VAL A 99 -4.69 20.46 3.11
C VAL A 99 -3.31 20.31 3.75
N GLU A 100 -3.16 20.67 5.02
CA GLU A 100 -1.88 20.54 5.74
C GLU A 100 -1.44 19.08 5.85
N ASN A 101 -2.37 18.13 6.08
CA ASN A 101 -2.07 16.69 6.09
C ASN A 101 -1.49 16.22 4.77
N LEU A 102 -2.03 16.67 3.63
CA LEU A 102 -1.50 16.31 2.32
C LEU A 102 -0.13 16.95 2.08
N VAL A 103 0.03 18.21 2.39
CA VAL A 103 1.25 18.96 2.10
C VAL A 103 2.44 18.50 2.94
N VAL A 104 2.21 18.12 4.21
CA VAL A 104 3.29 17.63 5.09
C VAL A 104 3.88 16.31 4.60
N ALA A 105 3.12 15.52 3.85
CA ALA A 105 3.59 14.26 3.27
C ALA A 105 4.58 14.44 2.10
N VAL A 106 4.66 15.65 1.51
CA VAL A 106 5.61 15.90 0.42
C VAL A 106 7.05 15.86 0.94
N ALA A 107 7.86 14.94 0.42
CA ALA A 107 9.26 14.78 0.82
C ALA A 107 10.10 15.98 0.36
N ARG A 108 10.23 16.99 1.22
CA ARG A 108 11.06 18.16 0.96
C ARG A 108 12.53 17.86 1.26
N PRO A 109 13.48 18.43 0.50
CA PRO A 109 14.90 18.36 0.84
C PRO A 109 15.18 19.10 2.17
N ALA A 110 16.22 18.64 2.90
CA ALA A 110 16.50 19.17 4.24
C ALA A 110 16.69 20.71 4.28
N TRP A 111 17.25 21.30 3.22
CA TRP A 111 17.44 22.77 3.13
C TRP A 111 16.12 23.54 2.97
N ALA A 112 15.03 22.89 2.57
CA ALA A 112 13.72 23.51 2.42
C ALA A 112 12.91 23.49 3.72
N LEU A 113 13.34 22.75 4.76
CA LEU A 113 12.64 22.62 6.04
C LEU A 113 12.63 23.94 6.84
N GLY A 114 13.52 24.89 6.54
CA GLY A 114 13.55 26.22 7.15
C GLY A 114 12.67 27.29 6.46
N ARG A 115 12.13 26.99 5.27
CA ARG A 115 11.22 27.92 4.59
C ARG A 115 9.80 27.69 5.09
N ARG A 116 9.31 28.64 5.90
CA ARG A 116 7.92 28.74 6.33
C ARG A 116 7.05 29.00 5.09
N GLY A 117 6.18 28.06 4.73
CA GLY A 117 5.16 28.25 3.70
C GLY A 117 4.88 26.98 2.91
N VAL A 118 3.60 26.74 2.68
CA VAL A 118 3.12 25.74 1.73
C VAL A 118 3.41 26.27 0.33
N SER A 119 4.07 25.47 -0.53
CA SER A 119 4.22 25.84 -1.93
C SER A 119 2.82 25.96 -2.57
N GLY A 120 2.57 27.00 -3.36
CA GLY A 120 1.29 27.16 -4.08
C GLY A 120 0.95 25.93 -4.93
N ALA A 121 1.97 25.31 -5.54
CA ALA A 121 1.78 24.07 -6.33
C ALA A 121 1.38 22.88 -5.45
N ASP A 122 1.96 22.74 -4.24
CA ASP A 122 1.57 21.65 -3.33
C ASP A 122 0.15 21.89 -2.77
N ALA A 123 -0.23 23.13 -2.51
CA ALA A 123 -1.58 23.47 -2.08
C ALA A 123 -2.62 23.20 -3.16
N SER A 124 -2.34 23.61 -4.42
CA SER A 124 -3.22 23.32 -5.56
C SER A 124 -3.44 21.83 -5.73
N ARG A 125 -2.34 21.05 -5.74
CA ARG A 125 -2.42 19.58 -5.85
C ARG A 125 -3.18 18.95 -4.66
N ALA A 126 -2.98 19.44 -3.45
CA ALA A 126 -3.73 18.97 -2.29
C ALA A 126 -5.23 19.24 -2.47
N GLY A 127 -5.61 20.43 -2.93
CA GLY A 127 -7.00 20.77 -3.25
C GLY A 127 -7.60 19.84 -4.30
N GLU A 128 -6.91 19.61 -5.43
CA GLU A 128 -7.33 18.69 -6.50
C GLU A 128 -7.57 17.27 -5.98
N LEU A 129 -6.64 16.74 -5.14
CA LEU A 129 -6.80 15.43 -4.54
C LEU A 129 -7.97 15.39 -3.55
N LEU A 130 -8.14 16.40 -2.71
CA LEU A 130 -9.27 16.47 -1.79
C LEU A 130 -10.61 16.50 -2.52
N GLU A 131 -10.74 17.28 -3.59
CA GLU A 131 -11.93 17.27 -4.45
C GLU A 131 -12.19 15.90 -5.04
N ARG A 132 -11.17 15.27 -5.60
CA ARG A 132 -11.26 13.93 -6.19
C ARG A 132 -11.76 12.88 -5.20
N PHE A 133 -11.33 12.97 -3.94
CA PHE A 133 -11.73 12.05 -2.87
C PHE A 133 -13.01 12.46 -2.13
N GLY A 134 -13.72 13.50 -2.61
CA GLY A 134 -14.97 13.99 -2.02
C GLY A 134 -14.77 14.69 -0.66
N LEU A 135 -13.56 15.19 -0.41
CA LEU A 135 -13.19 15.88 0.83
C LEU A 135 -12.96 17.39 0.63
N GLY A 136 -13.16 17.92 -0.58
CA GLY A 136 -12.86 19.31 -0.95
C GLY A 136 -13.57 20.35 -0.09
N SER A 137 -14.88 20.15 0.17
CA SER A 137 -15.65 21.06 1.04
C SER A 137 -15.14 21.16 2.48
N ARG A 138 -14.29 20.19 2.90
CA ARG A 138 -13.65 20.13 4.22
C ARG A 138 -12.16 20.41 4.21
N ALA A 139 -11.61 20.94 3.12
CA ALA A 139 -10.17 21.15 2.93
C ALA A 139 -9.50 21.88 4.10
N HIS A 140 -10.19 22.84 4.71
CA HIS A 140 -9.72 23.65 5.83
C HIS A 140 -10.22 23.18 7.21
N HIS A 141 -10.98 22.09 7.29
CA HIS A 141 -11.38 21.45 8.55
C HIS A 141 -10.23 20.63 9.12
N ARG A 142 -10.25 20.37 10.43
CA ARG A 142 -9.27 19.50 11.07
C ARG A 142 -9.52 18.03 10.72
N ALA A 143 -8.47 17.27 10.50
CA ALA A 143 -8.57 15.85 10.18
C ALA A 143 -9.18 15.02 11.33
N GLY A 144 -9.07 15.51 12.57
CA GLY A 144 -9.72 14.90 13.74
C GLY A 144 -11.24 14.87 13.67
N GLU A 145 -11.86 15.78 12.91
CA GLU A 145 -13.33 15.86 12.72
C GLU A 145 -13.87 14.85 11.70
N LEU A 146 -12.99 14.16 10.98
CA LEU A 146 -13.37 13.18 9.97
C LEU A 146 -13.84 11.87 10.61
N SER A 147 -14.82 11.22 9.97
CA SER A 147 -15.16 9.82 10.27
C SER A 147 -13.98 8.89 9.98
N PHE A 148 -14.04 7.66 10.48
CA PHE A 148 -13.00 6.66 10.24
C PHE A 148 -12.74 6.42 8.73
N GLY A 149 -13.82 6.22 7.94
CA GLY A 149 -13.70 6.04 6.49
C GLY A 149 -13.15 7.27 5.77
N GLN A 150 -13.56 8.48 6.17
CA GLN A 150 -13.01 9.72 5.60
C GLN A 150 -11.51 9.89 5.92
N ARG A 151 -11.06 9.44 7.09
CA ARG A 151 -9.62 9.42 7.40
C ARG A 151 -8.84 8.46 6.52
N LYS A 152 -9.40 7.29 6.17
CA LYS A 152 -8.79 6.38 5.19
C LYS A 152 -8.70 7.00 3.80
N LEU A 153 -9.73 7.72 3.34
CA LEU A 153 -9.69 8.47 2.09
C LEU A 153 -8.63 9.57 2.12
N LEU A 154 -8.53 10.33 3.23
CA LEU A 154 -7.51 11.35 3.41
C LEU A 154 -6.10 10.75 3.37
N GLU A 155 -5.87 9.60 4.01
CA GLU A 155 -4.59 8.89 3.96
C GLU A 155 -4.28 8.45 2.52
N PHE A 156 -5.26 7.91 1.79
CA PHE A 156 -5.05 7.52 0.40
C PHE A 156 -4.71 8.73 -0.47
N ALA A 157 -5.43 9.85 -0.34
CA ALA A 157 -5.09 11.10 -1.01
C ALA A 157 -3.66 11.56 -0.65
N THR A 158 -3.26 11.41 0.60
CA THR A 158 -1.94 11.80 1.11
C THR A 158 -0.80 11.02 0.45
N VAL A 159 -0.94 9.70 0.24
CA VAL A 159 0.10 8.92 -0.43
C VAL A 159 0.25 9.28 -1.91
N LEU A 160 -0.79 9.82 -2.54
CA LEU A 160 -0.76 10.27 -3.93
C LEU A 160 -0.07 11.63 -4.14
N MET A 161 0.17 12.39 -3.08
CA MET A 161 0.92 13.66 -3.16
C MET A 161 2.31 13.47 -3.76
N GLY A 162 2.96 12.33 -3.49
CA GLY A 162 4.29 11.98 -3.98
C GLY A 162 4.34 11.51 -5.44
N ARG A 163 3.22 11.47 -6.17
CA ARG A 163 3.11 10.88 -7.51
C ARG A 163 3.75 9.49 -7.57
N PRO A 164 3.26 8.52 -6.80
CA PRO A 164 3.87 7.21 -6.69
C PRO A 164 3.78 6.44 -8.02
N ARG A 165 4.77 5.57 -8.24
CA ARG A 165 4.74 4.53 -9.28
C ARG A 165 4.11 3.24 -8.75
N LEU A 166 4.29 2.99 -7.44
CA LEU A 166 3.74 1.85 -6.70
C LEU A 166 3.12 2.33 -5.39
N VAL A 167 1.88 1.96 -5.15
CA VAL A 167 1.21 2.15 -3.86
C VAL A 167 0.97 0.80 -3.20
N LEU A 168 1.46 0.66 -1.97
CA LEU A 168 1.14 -0.46 -1.09
C LEU A 168 -0.07 -0.08 -0.24
N LEU A 169 -1.18 -0.81 -0.40
CA LEU A 169 -2.40 -0.62 0.39
C LEU A 169 -2.50 -1.71 1.46
N ASP A 170 -2.55 -1.31 2.72
CA ASP A 170 -2.61 -2.22 3.86
C ASP A 170 -4.03 -2.22 4.44
N GLU A 171 -4.82 -3.21 4.09
CA GLU A 171 -6.22 -3.41 4.49
C GLU A 171 -7.10 -2.15 4.31
N PRO A 172 -7.21 -1.62 3.07
CA PRO A 172 -7.97 -0.39 2.82
C PRO A 172 -9.46 -0.52 3.19
N ALA A 173 -10.04 -1.72 3.12
CA ALA A 173 -11.44 -1.99 3.44
C ALA A 173 -11.71 -2.30 4.93
N SER A 174 -10.65 -2.49 5.75
CA SER A 174 -10.82 -2.89 7.15
C SER A 174 -11.58 -1.83 7.97
N GLY A 175 -12.65 -2.23 8.64
CA GLY A 175 -13.42 -1.38 9.56
C GLY A 175 -14.29 -0.31 8.90
N VAL A 176 -14.50 -0.35 7.58
CA VAL A 176 -15.38 0.57 6.87
C VAL A 176 -16.67 -0.14 6.41
N ASN A 177 -17.71 0.64 6.18
CA ASN A 177 -18.99 0.11 5.70
C ASN A 177 -18.94 -0.23 4.19
N PRO A 178 -19.88 -1.05 3.67
CA PRO A 178 -19.87 -1.49 2.27
C PRO A 178 -19.84 -0.36 1.25
N LEU A 179 -20.57 0.73 1.49
CA LEU A 179 -20.56 1.89 0.57
C LEU A 179 -19.18 2.53 0.47
N MET A 180 -18.47 2.60 1.60
CA MET A 180 -17.10 3.13 1.63
C MET A 180 -16.11 2.17 0.93
N ILE A 181 -16.32 0.86 1.02
CA ILE A 181 -15.53 -0.14 0.27
C ILE A 181 -15.67 0.08 -1.22
N GLU A 182 -16.91 0.24 -1.72
CA GLU A 182 -17.16 0.54 -3.13
C GLU A 182 -16.52 1.88 -3.58
N GLN A 183 -16.58 2.88 -2.72
CA GLN A 183 -15.94 4.17 -2.99
C GLN A 183 -14.41 4.02 -3.06
N MET A 184 -13.80 3.28 -2.13
CA MET A 184 -12.37 3.00 -2.14
C MET A 184 -11.96 2.22 -3.39
N GLU A 185 -12.73 1.19 -3.76
CA GLU A 185 -12.49 0.41 -4.98
C GLU A 185 -12.51 1.31 -6.23
N ARG A 186 -13.48 2.21 -6.35
CA ARG A 186 -13.52 3.18 -7.46
C ARG A 186 -12.27 4.05 -7.50
N HIS A 187 -11.87 4.63 -6.36
CA HIS A 187 -10.66 5.46 -6.30
C HIS A 187 -9.40 4.69 -6.68
N ILE A 188 -9.27 3.42 -6.25
CA ILE A 188 -8.12 2.58 -6.63
C ILE A 188 -8.11 2.36 -8.14
N ARG A 189 -9.26 2.03 -8.76
CA ARG A 189 -9.39 1.85 -10.22
C ARG A 189 -9.08 3.11 -11.00
N ASP A 190 -9.55 4.27 -10.53
CA ASP A 190 -9.29 5.56 -11.18
C ASP A 190 -7.79 5.89 -11.17
N VAL A 191 -7.12 5.69 -10.03
CA VAL A 191 -5.68 5.92 -9.89
C VAL A 191 -4.87 4.88 -10.68
N TYR A 192 -5.34 3.63 -10.74
CA TYR A 192 -4.76 2.59 -11.58
C TYR A 192 -4.83 2.95 -13.08
N ALA A 193 -5.96 3.47 -13.55
CA ALA A 193 -6.15 3.89 -14.94
C ALA A 193 -5.18 5.03 -15.34
N GLU A 194 -4.66 5.79 -14.38
CA GLU A 194 -3.60 6.80 -14.57
C GLU A 194 -2.18 6.18 -14.64
N GLY A 195 -2.04 4.86 -14.55
CA GLY A 195 -0.79 4.12 -14.67
C GLY A 195 -0.08 3.85 -13.34
N VAL A 196 -0.71 4.09 -12.22
CA VAL A 196 -0.16 3.73 -10.90
C VAL A 196 -0.32 2.22 -10.67
N THR A 197 0.73 1.58 -10.20
CA THR A 197 0.75 0.16 -9.82
C THR A 197 0.34 -0.02 -8.37
N PHE A 198 -0.32 -1.12 -8.04
CA PHE A 198 -0.74 -1.41 -6.67
C PHE A 198 -0.26 -2.78 -6.19
N LEU A 199 0.08 -2.87 -4.90
CA LEU A 199 0.18 -4.09 -4.13
C LEU A 199 -0.77 -3.95 -2.94
N VAL A 200 -1.81 -4.79 -2.88
CA VAL A 200 -2.91 -4.67 -1.93
C VAL A 200 -2.88 -5.86 -0.98
N VAL A 201 -2.76 -5.61 0.33
CA VAL A 201 -3.07 -6.61 1.36
C VAL A 201 -4.51 -6.44 1.76
N GLU A 202 -5.29 -7.49 1.63
CA GLU A 202 -6.70 -7.52 2.04
C GLU A 202 -7.09 -8.92 2.52
N HIS A 203 -8.13 -8.94 3.35
CA HIS A 203 -8.79 -10.17 3.81
C HIS A 203 -10.23 -10.28 3.32
N ASP A 204 -10.81 -9.22 2.76
CA ASP A 204 -12.09 -9.29 2.04
C ASP A 204 -11.87 -9.91 0.65
N MET A 205 -12.15 -11.22 0.58
CA MET A 205 -11.97 -11.98 -0.66
C MET A 205 -12.82 -11.45 -1.80
N ASN A 206 -14.02 -10.87 -1.52
CA ASN A 206 -14.85 -10.32 -2.57
C ASN A 206 -14.20 -9.10 -3.22
N LEU A 207 -13.60 -8.21 -2.41
CA LEU A 207 -12.86 -7.06 -2.91
C LEU A 207 -11.61 -7.51 -3.69
N VAL A 208 -10.83 -8.45 -3.15
CA VAL A 208 -9.63 -8.98 -3.80
C VAL A 208 -9.94 -9.57 -5.17
N MET A 209 -10.96 -10.44 -5.26
CA MET A 209 -11.35 -11.10 -6.51
C MET A 209 -11.86 -10.13 -7.58
N ARG A 210 -12.45 -9.00 -7.19
CA ARG A 210 -12.89 -7.96 -8.13
C ARG A 210 -11.78 -7.01 -8.56
N LEU A 211 -10.79 -6.79 -7.69
CA LEU A 211 -9.83 -5.70 -7.84
C LEU A 211 -8.45 -6.17 -8.32
N CYS A 212 -7.99 -7.33 -7.86
CA CYS A 212 -6.59 -7.76 -8.00
C CYS A 212 -6.41 -8.80 -9.10
N ASP A 213 -5.38 -8.60 -9.92
CA ASP A 213 -4.85 -9.57 -10.88
C ASP A 213 -3.38 -9.21 -11.17
N PRO A 214 -2.39 -10.08 -10.81
CA PRO A 214 -2.52 -11.40 -10.14
C PRO A 214 -2.75 -11.31 -8.63
N ILE A 215 -2.96 -12.49 -8.01
CA ILE A 215 -2.99 -12.68 -6.56
C ILE A 215 -1.82 -13.56 -6.13
N VAL A 216 -1.13 -13.16 -5.07
CA VAL A 216 -0.09 -13.92 -4.35
C VAL A 216 -0.66 -14.37 -3.01
N VAL A 217 -0.54 -15.64 -2.67
CA VAL A 217 -1.03 -16.19 -1.41
C VAL A 217 0.13 -16.57 -0.51
N LEU A 218 0.09 -16.06 0.72
CA LEU A 218 1.03 -16.44 1.77
C LEU A 218 0.34 -17.31 2.81
N ASP A 219 1.05 -18.34 3.25
CA ASP A 219 0.71 -19.11 4.45
C ASP A 219 1.98 -19.42 5.25
N HIS A 220 1.90 -19.31 6.59
CA HIS A 220 3.04 -19.51 7.50
C HIS A 220 4.35 -18.83 7.04
N GLY A 221 4.24 -17.65 6.45
CA GLY A 221 5.38 -16.86 5.97
C GLY A 221 5.92 -17.25 4.59
N ALA A 222 5.43 -18.31 3.96
CA ALA A 222 5.83 -18.78 2.64
C ALA A 222 4.76 -18.48 1.58
N LYS A 223 5.19 -18.31 0.31
CA LYS A 223 4.27 -18.24 -0.81
C LYS A 223 3.78 -19.65 -1.15
N ILE A 224 2.46 -19.88 -1.13
CA ILE A 224 1.84 -21.16 -1.47
C ILE A 224 1.18 -21.16 -2.86
N ALA A 225 0.72 -20.00 -3.35
CA ALA A 225 0.13 -19.86 -4.68
C ALA A 225 0.37 -18.46 -5.27
N GLU A 226 0.33 -18.36 -6.60
CA GLU A 226 0.35 -17.11 -7.35
C GLU A 226 -0.33 -17.34 -8.70
N GLY A 227 -1.28 -16.48 -9.07
CA GLY A 227 -1.97 -16.61 -10.35
C GLY A 227 -3.19 -15.71 -10.50
N HIS A 228 -3.98 -15.99 -11.52
CA HIS A 228 -5.24 -15.30 -11.76
C HIS A 228 -6.25 -15.60 -10.61
N PRO A 229 -7.12 -14.64 -10.23
CA PRO A 229 -8.08 -14.80 -9.14
C PRO A 229 -8.88 -16.11 -9.16
N VAL A 230 -9.34 -16.52 -10.34
CA VAL A 230 -10.13 -17.77 -10.50
C VAL A 230 -9.30 -19.03 -10.19
N GLU A 231 -8.03 -19.04 -10.59
CA GLU A 231 -7.11 -20.16 -10.35
C GLU A 231 -6.77 -20.25 -8.87
N VAL A 232 -6.41 -19.12 -8.26
CA VAL A 232 -6.08 -19.03 -6.83
C VAL A 232 -7.26 -19.46 -5.95
N ARG A 233 -8.49 -19.08 -6.32
CA ARG A 233 -9.71 -19.47 -5.59
C ARG A 233 -9.97 -20.96 -5.62
N ALA A 234 -9.55 -21.66 -6.68
CA ALA A 234 -9.75 -23.10 -6.88
C ALA A 234 -8.56 -23.95 -6.40
N ASP A 235 -7.46 -23.31 -5.98
CA ASP A 235 -6.24 -24.02 -5.57
C ASP A 235 -6.46 -24.76 -4.24
N PRO A 236 -6.25 -26.11 -4.20
CA PRO A 236 -6.42 -26.89 -2.96
C PRO A 236 -5.56 -26.39 -1.79
N ALA A 237 -4.30 -25.98 -2.04
CA ALA A 237 -3.42 -25.48 -1.00
C ALA A 237 -3.95 -24.16 -0.40
N VAL A 238 -4.58 -23.32 -1.21
CA VAL A 238 -5.22 -22.08 -0.75
C VAL A 238 -6.47 -22.41 0.09
N LEU A 239 -7.30 -23.35 -0.37
CA LEU A 239 -8.48 -23.77 0.38
C LEU A 239 -8.10 -24.36 1.73
N ASP A 240 -7.11 -25.23 1.79
CA ASP A 240 -6.60 -25.83 3.02
C ASP A 240 -6.08 -24.78 4.00
N ALA A 241 -5.32 -23.78 3.52
CA ALA A 241 -4.79 -22.70 4.35
C ALA A 241 -5.89 -21.84 5.00
N TYR A 242 -7.04 -21.68 4.34
CA TYR A 242 -8.17 -20.90 4.89
C TYR A 242 -9.18 -21.71 5.70
N LEU A 243 -9.26 -23.05 5.48
CA LEU A 243 -10.22 -23.94 6.15
C LEU A 243 -9.57 -24.77 7.26
N GLY A 244 -8.26 -24.95 7.22
CA GLY A 244 -7.49 -25.80 8.16
C GLY A 244 -6.93 -25.08 9.38
N GLY A 245 -7.25 -23.78 9.57
CA GLY A 245 -6.77 -22.95 10.68
C GLY A 245 -7.78 -22.81 11.82
#